data_98c7dd2cb859d6cfe91b0f87d21acf91
#
_entry.id   98c7dd2cb859d6cfe91b0f87d21acf91
#
_cell.length_a   1.000
_cell.length_b   1.000
_cell.length_c   1.000
_cell.angle_alpha   90.00
_cell.angle_beta   90.00
_cell.angle_gamma   90.00
#
_symmetry.space_group_name_H-M   'P 1'
#
loop_
_entity.id
_entity.type
_entity.pdbx_description
1 polymer ?
#
loop_
_entity_poly.entity_id
_entity_poly.type
_entity_poly.pdbx_seq_one_letter_code
_entity_poly.pdbx_strand_id
1 'polypeptide(L)'
;MSSLDPGYGETPLEPDEADALTQTARALLGDDPLRADVYDVEQAVSDEVSFELATAVVEGHVRLSELLTDAFVRELHRRLYEDVWTWAGVYRRTEKSVGIDPVQIAVELRQSLETIAYRWEHTDDWSARELGIAVHAEVVRIHPFVDGNGRATRLLAALVYFAAQDATDGLCTYDWDVDKRRYIDLLRAYDRSRDPVPLAAFVPVMPVG
;
A
#
# COMPACT_ATOMS: atom_id res chain seq x y z
N MET A 1 3.51 -23.24 -34.97
CA MET A 1 2.91 -21.94 -34.66
C MET A 1 3.08 -21.76 -33.16
N SER A 2 4.01 -20.90 -32.75
CA SER A 2 4.24 -20.60 -31.32
C SER A 2 3.05 -19.76 -30.86
N SER A 3 2.27 -20.26 -29.88
CA SER A 3 1.29 -19.44 -29.21
C SER A 3 2.08 -18.35 -28.46
N LEU A 4 1.87 -17.10 -28.81
CA LEU A 4 2.36 -15.99 -28.01
C LEU A 4 1.76 -16.17 -26.62
N ASP A 5 2.60 -16.15 -25.61
CA ASP A 5 2.17 -16.15 -24.21
C ASP A 5 1.28 -14.94 -24.02
N PRO A 6 0.02 -15.07 -23.55
CA PRO A 6 -0.84 -13.93 -23.37
C PRO A 6 -0.18 -12.93 -22.41
N GLY A 7 -0.22 -11.65 -22.72
CA GLY A 7 0.24 -10.60 -21.82
C GLY A 7 -0.47 -10.71 -20.47
N TYR A 8 0.15 -10.24 -19.37
CA TYR A 8 -0.39 -10.39 -18.01
C TYR A 8 -1.84 -9.87 -17.86
N GLY A 9 -2.25 -8.85 -18.64
CA GLY A 9 -3.61 -8.32 -18.66
C GLY A 9 -4.61 -9.14 -19.50
N GLU A 10 -4.14 -10.02 -20.37
CA GLU A 10 -4.96 -10.80 -21.30
C GLU A 10 -5.38 -12.17 -20.71
N THR A 11 -4.97 -12.47 -19.47
CA THR A 11 -5.34 -13.70 -18.79
C THR A 11 -6.66 -13.54 -18.05
N PRO A 12 -7.57 -14.55 -18.11
CA PRO A 12 -8.74 -14.61 -17.25
C PRO A 12 -8.33 -14.63 -15.75
N LEU A 13 -9.29 -14.30 -14.90
CA LEU A 13 -9.13 -14.50 -13.47
C LEU A 13 -9.08 -16.01 -13.14
N GLU A 14 -8.31 -16.37 -12.12
CA GLU A 14 -8.39 -17.71 -11.55
C GLU A 14 -9.77 -17.90 -10.88
N PRO A 15 -10.28 -19.15 -10.78
CA PRO A 15 -11.62 -19.40 -10.24
C PRO A 15 -11.85 -18.82 -8.83
N ASP A 16 -10.87 -18.88 -7.94
CA ASP A 16 -10.93 -18.34 -6.59
C ASP A 16 -10.89 -16.81 -6.56
N GLU A 17 -10.22 -16.17 -7.52
CA GLU A 17 -10.26 -14.73 -7.73
C GLU A 17 -11.63 -14.29 -8.26
N ALA A 18 -12.17 -15.00 -9.26
CA ALA A 18 -13.51 -14.74 -9.78
C ALA A 18 -14.58 -14.88 -8.69
N ASP A 19 -14.44 -15.87 -7.80
CA ASP A 19 -15.33 -16.06 -6.65
C ASP A 19 -15.23 -14.94 -5.62
N ALA A 20 -14.10 -14.26 -5.53
CA ALA A 20 -13.87 -13.14 -4.63
C ALA A 20 -14.38 -11.78 -5.15
N LEU A 21 -14.83 -11.69 -6.40
CA LEU A 21 -15.46 -10.46 -6.92
C LEU A 21 -16.75 -10.15 -6.17
N THR A 22 -16.98 -8.86 -5.93
CA THR A 22 -18.28 -8.37 -5.41
C THR A 22 -19.38 -8.56 -6.45
N GLN A 23 -20.63 -8.51 -6.02
CA GLN A 23 -21.76 -8.56 -6.93
C GLN A 23 -21.76 -7.37 -7.91
N THR A 24 -21.34 -6.19 -7.45
CA THR A 24 -21.21 -4.98 -8.26
C THR A 24 -20.15 -5.16 -9.35
N ALA A 25 -18.97 -5.65 -8.99
CA ALA A 25 -17.90 -5.91 -9.93
C ALA A 25 -18.31 -6.95 -10.99
N ARG A 26 -18.96 -8.05 -10.59
CA ARG A 26 -19.49 -9.06 -11.53
C ARG A 26 -20.51 -8.48 -12.49
N ALA A 27 -21.42 -7.62 -12.01
CA ALA A 27 -22.41 -6.97 -12.87
C ALA A 27 -21.78 -6.01 -13.89
N LEU A 28 -20.67 -5.35 -13.50
CA LEU A 28 -19.94 -4.41 -14.35
C LEU A 28 -19.05 -5.12 -15.38
N LEU A 29 -18.31 -6.13 -14.94
CA LEU A 29 -17.25 -6.78 -15.73
C LEU A 29 -17.76 -7.97 -16.56
N GLY A 30 -18.96 -8.53 -16.25
CA GLY A 30 -19.51 -9.71 -16.89
C GLY A 30 -19.01 -11.03 -16.31
N ASP A 31 -19.32 -12.13 -17.04
CA ASP A 31 -19.10 -13.49 -16.50
C ASP A 31 -17.64 -13.96 -16.58
N ASP A 32 -16.85 -13.47 -17.54
CA ASP A 32 -15.46 -13.89 -17.78
C ASP A 32 -14.53 -12.66 -17.91
N PRO A 33 -14.34 -11.87 -16.84
CA PRO A 33 -13.50 -10.68 -16.92
C PRO A 33 -12.01 -11.03 -17.07
N LEU A 34 -11.30 -10.23 -17.85
CA LEU A 34 -9.86 -10.30 -17.92
C LEU A 34 -9.24 -9.52 -16.74
N ARG A 35 -8.01 -9.88 -16.38
CA ARG A 35 -7.25 -9.14 -15.35
C ARG A 35 -7.11 -7.65 -15.69
N ALA A 36 -6.98 -7.30 -16.98
CA ALA A 36 -6.93 -5.91 -17.41
C ALA A 36 -8.20 -5.15 -17.04
N ASP A 37 -9.39 -5.74 -17.28
CA ASP A 37 -10.68 -5.11 -17.00
C ASP A 37 -10.81 -4.79 -15.48
N VAL A 38 -10.36 -5.73 -14.64
CA VAL A 38 -10.35 -5.55 -13.19
C VAL A 38 -9.37 -4.45 -12.77
N TYR A 39 -8.17 -4.43 -13.35
CA TYR A 39 -7.18 -3.39 -13.05
C TYR A 39 -7.64 -2.00 -13.45
N ASP A 40 -8.36 -1.85 -14.56
CA ASP A 40 -8.89 -0.55 -14.99
C ASP A 40 -9.89 0.01 -13.97
N VAL A 41 -10.76 -0.86 -13.43
CA VAL A 41 -11.70 -0.47 -12.36
C VAL A 41 -10.95 -0.13 -11.07
N GLU A 42 -10.02 -0.97 -10.64
CA GLU A 42 -9.20 -0.72 -9.44
C GLU A 42 -8.39 0.58 -9.56
N GLN A 43 -7.87 0.89 -10.76
CA GLN A 43 -7.09 2.11 -10.97
C GLN A 43 -7.96 3.35 -10.84
N ALA A 44 -9.16 3.35 -11.44
CA ALA A 44 -10.09 4.47 -11.33
C ALA A 44 -10.48 4.77 -9.87
N VAL A 45 -10.80 3.74 -9.09
CA VAL A 45 -11.09 3.87 -7.64
C VAL A 45 -9.84 4.34 -6.88
N SER A 46 -8.67 3.80 -7.20
CA SER A 46 -7.41 4.17 -6.55
C SER A 46 -7.07 5.64 -6.76
N ASP A 47 -7.29 6.18 -7.96
CA ASP A 47 -7.03 7.58 -8.29
C ASP A 47 -7.96 8.50 -7.49
N GLU A 48 -9.26 8.18 -7.41
CA GLU A 48 -10.24 8.94 -6.62
C GLU A 48 -9.91 8.92 -5.13
N VAL A 49 -9.69 7.74 -4.55
CA VAL A 49 -9.34 7.57 -3.12
C VAL A 49 -8.03 8.27 -2.79
N SER A 50 -7.03 8.19 -3.68
CA SER A 50 -5.73 8.84 -3.48
C SER A 50 -5.87 10.36 -3.45
N PHE A 51 -6.62 10.93 -4.39
CA PHE A 51 -6.86 12.37 -4.45
C PHE A 51 -7.61 12.88 -3.21
N GLU A 52 -8.69 12.20 -2.84
CA GLU A 52 -9.52 12.57 -1.68
C GLU A 52 -8.70 12.54 -0.37
N LEU A 53 -7.96 11.44 -0.14
CA LEU A 53 -7.17 11.29 1.07
C LEU A 53 -5.97 12.24 1.12
N ALA A 54 -5.29 12.46 -0.01
CA ALA A 54 -4.20 13.43 -0.08
C ALA A 54 -4.70 14.84 0.25
N THR A 55 -5.85 15.23 -0.31
CA THR A 55 -6.50 16.51 0.00
C THR A 55 -6.84 16.62 1.49
N ALA A 56 -7.49 15.60 2.05
CA ALA A 56 -7.86 15.57 3.46
C ALA A 56 -6.65 15.69 4.41
N VAL A 57 -5.52 15.07 4.05
CA VAL A 57 -4.27 15.16 4.82
C VAL A 57 -3.67 16.57 4.71
N VAL A 58 -3.57 17.12 3.50
CA VAL A 58 -2.99 18.44 3.27
C VAL A 58 -3.82 19.55 3.94
N GLU A 59 -5.14 19.40 3.96
CA GLU A 59 -6.05 20.32 4.65
C GLU A 59 -6.11 20.10 6.18
N GLY A 60 -5.41 19.10 6.70
CA GLY A 60 -5.37 18.79 8.14
C GLY A 60 -6.61 18.10 8.69
N HIS A 61 -7.50 17.61 7.82
CA HIS A 61 -8.67 16.83 8.21
C HIS A 61 -8.31 15.41 8.65
N VAL A 62 -7.20 14.87 8.14
CA VAL A 62 -6.61 13.58 8.57
C VAL A 62 -5.22 13.86 9.12
N ARG A 63 -4.99 13.49 10.37
CA ARG A 63 -3.72 13.75 11.07
C ARG A 63 -2.76 12.58 10.97
N LEU A 64 -1.46 12.85 11.10
CA LEU A 64 -0.42 11.82 11.09
C LEU A 64 -0.70 10.70 12.11
N SER A 65 -1.17 11.03 13.31
CA SER A 65 -1.50 10.03 14.34
C SER A 65 -2.63 9.09 13.95
N GLU A 66 -3.52 9.48 13.05
CA GLU A 66 -4.60 8.65 12.54
C GLU A 66 -4.07 7.70 11.44
N LEU A 67 -3.16 8.19 10.59
CA LEU A 67 -2.51 7.40 9.54
C LEU A 67 -1.67 6.24 10.12
N LEU A 68 -1.08 6.43 11.31
CA LEU A 68 -0.23 5.46 11.98
C LEU A 68 -1.02 4.47 12.86
N THR A 69 -2.20 4.05 12.39
CA THR A 69 -3.04 3.05 13.09
C THR A 69 -3.36 1.86 12.20
N ASP A 70 -3.50 0.68 12.81
CA ASP A 70 -3.96 -0.53 12.12
C ASP A 70 -5.38 -0.37 11.56
N ALA A 71 -6.20 0.42 12.23
CA ALA A 71 -7.54 0.74 11.77
C ALA A 71 -7.52 1.54 10.45
N PHE A 72 -6.62 2.54 10.34
CA PHE A 72 -6.47 3.30 9.10
C PHE A 72 -5.92 2.45 7.96
N VAL A 73 -4.94 1.59 8.21
CA VAL A 73 -4.38 0.67 7.19
C VAL A 73 -5.48 -0.23 6.61
N ARG A 74 -6.36 -0.76 7.46
CA ARG A 74 -7.49 -1.58 7.02
C ARG A 74 -8.54 -0.77 6.24
N GLU A 75 -8.86 0.42 6.73
CA GLU A 75 -9.82 1.31 6.08
C GLU A 75 -9.32 1.78 4.72
N LEU A 76 -8.04 2.16 4.61
CA LEU A 76 -7.40 2.50 3.35
C LEU A 76 -7.52 1.35 2.34
N HIS A 77 -7.16 0.14 2.76
CA HIS A 77 -7.26 -1.03 1.92
C HIS A 77 -8.71 -1.35 1.54
N ARG A 78 -9.67 -1.17 2.46
CA ARG A 78 -11.09 -1.33 2.16
C ARG A 78 -11.54 -0.36 1.07
N ARG A 79 -11.24 0.92 1.21
CA ARG A 79 -11.62 1.97 0.26
C ARG A 79 -11.04 1.76 -1.14
N LEU A 80 -9.82 1.23 -1.22
CA LEU A 80 -9.17 0.96 -2.52
C LEU A 80 -9.79 -0.22 -3.28
N TYR A 81 -10.44 -1.17 -2.57
CA TYR A 81 -10.76 -2.46 -3.16
C TYR A 81 -12.19 -2.95 -2.94
N GLU A 82 -13.00 -2.33 -2.08
CA GLU A 82 -14.32 -2.84 -1.69
C GLU A 82 -15.35 -2.89 -2.83
N ASP A 83 -15.21 -2.04 -3.84
CA ASP A 83 -16.08 -2.06 -5.00
C ASP A 83 -15.82 -3.29 -5.87
N VAL A 84 -14.61 -3.83 -5.83
CA VAL A 84 -14.19 -4.96 -6.64
C VAL A 84 -14.15 -6.27 -5.85
N TRP A 85 -13.60 -6.25 -4.62
CA TRP A 85 -13.22 -7.46 -3.90
C TRP A 85 -13.88 -7.63 -2.54
N THR A 86 -14.42 -8.81 -2.29
CA THR A 86 -15.06 -9.18 -1.02
C THR A 86 -14.10 -9.26 0.18
N TRP A 87 -12.79 -9.42 -0.08
CA TRP A 87 -11.75 -9.46 0.96
C TRP A 87 -11.17 -8.08 1.32
N ALA A 88 -11.65 -6.99 0.70
CA ALA A 88 -11.15 -5.65 0.95
C ALA A 88 -11.19 -5.27 2.44
N GLY A 89 -10.08 -4.77 2.98
CA GLY A 89 -9.93 -4.40 4.39
C GLY A 89 -9.90 -5.58 5.38
N VAL A 90 -9.90 -6.84 4.90
CA VAL A 90 -9.88 -8.04 5.75
C VAL A 90 -8.47 -8.63 5.75
N TYR A 91 -7.90 -8.88 6.93
CA TYR A 91 -6.62 -9.57 7.04
C TYR A 91 -6.70 -10.97 6.48
N ARG A 92 -5.65 -11.36 5.72
CA ARG A 92 -5.54 -12.73 5.21
C ARG A 92 -5.50 -13.75 6.35
N ARG A 93 -6.02 -14.93 6.09
CA ARG A 93 -6.05 -16.06 7.02
C ARG A 93 -5.15 -17.21 6.59
N THR A 94 -4.59 -17.11 5.39
CA THR A 94 -3.71 -18.13 4.79
C THR A 94 -2.28 -17.61 4.68
N GLU A 95 -1.33 -18.50 4.79
CA GLU A 95 0.06 -18.20 4.52
C GLU A 95 0.26 -17.81 3.04
N LYS A 96 1.21 -16.93 2.81
CA LYS A 96 1.69 -16.53 1.49
C LYS A 96 3.21 -16.75 1.43
N SER A 97 3.77 -16.69 0.24
CA SER A 97 5.22 -16.76 0.04
C SER A 97 5.98 -15.56 0.65
N VAL A 98 5.25 -14.51 1.03
CA VAL A 98 5.75 -13.30 1.67
C VAL A 98 4.86 -12.92 2.85
N GLY A 99 5.39 -12.16 3.80
CA GLY A 99 4.64 -11.73 4.98
C GLY A 99 4.88 -12.64 6.20
N ILE A 100 4.27 -12.26 7.31
CA ILE A 100 4.34 -12.99 8.58
C ILE A 100 3.22 -14.02 8.70
N ASP A 101 3.25 -14.84 9.77
CA ASP A 101 2.14 -15.73 10.13
C ASP A 101 0.83 -14.95 10.23
N PRO A 102 -0.25 -15.39 9.55
CA PRO A 102 -1.55 -14.71 9.57
C PRO A 102 -2.12 -14.46 10.96
N VAL A 103 -1.88 -15.36 11.91
CA VAL A 103 -2.37 -15.24 13.30
C VAL A 103 -1.73 -14.04 14.02
N GLN A 104 -0.55 -13.62 13.61
CA GLN A 104 0.19 -12.52 14.24
C GLN A 104 -0.11 -11.15 13.62
N ILE A 105 -0.75 -11.09 12.45
CA ILE A 105 -0.91 -9.85 11.66
C ILE A 105 -1.51 -8.72 12.49
N ALA A 106 -2.62 -8.95 13.18
CA ALA A 106 -3.33 -7.89 13.89
C ALA A 106 -2.51 -7.29 15.04
N VAL A 107 -1.77 -8.14 15.75
CA VAL A 107 -0.93 -7.71 16.89
C VAL A 107 0.33 -7.02 16.38
N GLU A 108 1.01 -7.65 15.44
CA GLU A 108 2.27 -7.14 14.89
C GLU A 108 2.06 -5.80 14.17
N LEU A 109 1.01 -5.66 13.36
CA LEU A 109 0.72 -4.41 12.66
C LEU A 109 0.48 -3.26 13.64
N ARG A 110 -0.32 -3.49 14.66
CA ARG A 110 -0.58 -2.46 15.69
C ARG A 110 0.69 -2.08 16.42
N GLN A 111 1.43 -3.03 16.95
CA GLN A 111 2.64 -2.78 17.72
C GLN A 111 3.73 -2.09 16.89
N SER A 112 3.88 -2.48 15.63
CA SER A 112 4.83 -1.87 14.71
C SER A 112 4.49 -0.40 14.44
N LEU A 113 3.23 -0.10 14.15
CA LEU A 113 2.80 1.29 13.90
C LEU A 113 2.89 2.16 15.17
N GLU A 114 2.51 1.62 16.33
CA GLU A 114 2.69 2.30 17.63
C GLU A 114 4.18 2.58 17.91
N THR A 115 5.07 1.63 17.60
CA THR A 115 6.52 1.81 17.75
C THR A 115 7.07 2.89 16.81
N ILE A 116 6.61 2.92 15.56
CA ILE A 116 6.99 3.95 14.59
C ILE A 116 6.49 5.33 15.05
N ALA A 117 5.23 5.43 15.48
CA ALA A 117 4.65 6.67 16.00
C ALA A 117 5.43 7.18 17.22
N TYR A 118 5.70 6.30 18.20
CA TYR A 118 6.49 6.65 19.40
C TYR A 118 7.88 7.15 19.03
N ARG A 119 8.58 6.47 18.12
CA ARG A 119 9.92 6.88 17.67
C ARG A 119 9.88 8.25 17.01
N TRP A 120 8.92 8.50 16.13
CA TRP A 120 8.73 9.79 15.48
C TRP A 120 8.48 10.93 16.46
N GLU A 121 7.69 10.69 17.51
CA GLU A 121 7.33 11.70 18.50
C GLU A 121 8.43 11.99 19.52
N HIS A 122 9.35 11.03 19.74
CA HIS A 122 10.31 11.09 20.86
C HIS A 122 11.78 11.12 20.44
N THR A 123 12.07 11.01 19.14
CA THR A 123 13.41 11.09 18.58
C THR A 123 13.44 11.96 17.33
N ASP A 124 14.62 12.50 16.99
CA ASP A 124 14.84 13.32 15.79
C ASP A 124 15.67 12.56 14.74
N ASP A 125 15.66 11.23 14.77
CA ASP A 125 16.54 10.40 13.95
C ASP A 125 15.96 10.01 12.59
N TRP A 126 14.73 10.43 12.29
CA TRP A 126 14.09 10.27 10.98
C TRP A 126 13.60 11.59 10.39
N SER A 127 13.85 11.79 9.11
CA SER A 127 13.14 12.78 8.32
C SER A 127 11.70 12.33 7.99
N ALA A 128 10.84 13.25 7.58
CA ALA A 128 9.48 12.94 7.12
C ALA A 128 9.48 11.90 5.98
N ARG A 129 10.48 11.99 5.07
CA ARG A 129 10.69 11.00 4.00
C ARG A 129 11.02 9.61 4.54
N GLU A 130 11.86 9.51 5.54
CA GLU A 130 12.23 8.22 6.15
C GLU A 130 11.07 7.64 6.94
N LEU A 131 10.25 8.46 7.60
CA LEU A 131 9.04 8.02 8.29
C LEU A 131 8.06 7.33 7.34
N GLY A 132 7.73 7.94 6.19
CA GLY A 132 6.83 7.32 5.22
C GLY A 132 7.36 6.00 4.67
N ILE A 133 8.68 5.92 4.42
CA ILE A 133 9.34 4.66 4.00
C ILE A 133 9.37 3.62 5.12
N ALA A 134 9.55 4.01 6.39
CA ALA A 134 9.48 3.08 7.52
C ALA A 134 8.10 2.42 7.61
N VAL A 135 7.03 3.21 7.49
CA VAL A 135 5.65 2.71 7.47
C VAL A 135 5.43 1.77 6.27
N HIS A 136 5.85 2.20 5.08
CA HIS A 136 5.76 1.37 3.87
C HIS A 136 6.44 0.01 4.05
N ALA A 137 7.71 0.03 4.41
CA ALA A 137 8.51 -1.19 4.52
C ALA A 137 7.98 -2.15 5.60
N GLU A 138 7.51 -1.60 6.72
CA GLU A 138 6.95 -2.38 7.81
C GLU A 138 5.64 -3.06 7.42
N VAL A 139 4.71 -2.34 6.79
CA VAL A 139 3.44 -2.93 6.36
C VAL A 139 3.64 -3.91 5.20
N VAL A 140 4.61 -3.66 4.30
CA VAL A 140 5.02 -4.63 3.25
C VAL A 140 5.58 -5.90 3.87
N ARG A 141 6.42 -5.81 4.91
CA ARG A 141 6.96 -6.95 5.66
C ARG A 141 5.85 -7.81 6.27
N ILE A 142 4.90 -7.17 6.91
CA ILE A 142 3.76 -7.85 7.56
C ILE A 142 2.84 -8.50 6.52
N HIS A 143 2.64 -7.84 5.39
CA HIS A 143 1.81 -8.30 4.28
C HIS A 143 0.41 -8.69 4.72
N PRO A 144 -0.39 -7.75 5.24
CA PRO A 144 -1.60 -8.10 6.00
C PRO A 144 -2.76 -8.62 5.15
N PHE A 145 -2.82 -8.34 3.84
CA PHE A 145 -3.99 -8.62 3.01
C PHE A 145 -3.73 -9.72 1.98
N VAL A 146 -4.80 -10.22 1.37
CA VAL A 146 -4.74 -11.28 0.34
C VAL A 146 -4.00 -10.78 -0.90
N ASP A 147 -4.29 -9.56 -1.34
CA ASP A 147 -3.65 -8.85 -2.45
C ASP A 147 -3.66 -7.33 -2.18
N GLY A 148 -3.17 -6.50 -3.11
CA GLY A 148 -3.18 -5.05 -3.01
C GLY A 148 -2.20 -4.42 -2.02
N ASN A 149 -1.44 -5.22 -1.25
CA ASN A 149 -0.53 -4.72 -0.22
C ASN A 149 0.45 -3.66 -0.75
N GLY A 150 1.07 -3.90 -1.91
CA GLY A 150 2.06 -2.99 -2.48
C GLY A 150 1.47 -1.62 -2.83
N ARG A 151 0.29 -1.60 -3.46
CA ARG A 151 -0.40 -0.35 -3.86
C ARG A 151 -0.88 0.43 -2.63
N ALA A 152 -1.58 -0.24 -1.72
CA ALA A 152 -2.07 0.37 -0.49
C ALA A 152 -0.93 0.95 0.37
N THR A 153 0.21 0.25 0.50
CA THR A 153 1.34 0.73 1.31
C THR A 153 2.10 1.88 0.67
N ARG A 154 2.15 1.97 -0.66
CA ARG A 154 2.73 3.13 -1.35
C ARG A 154 1.89 4.38 -1.14
N LEU A 155 0.57 4.26 -1.24
CA LEU A 155 -0.34 5.36 -0.94
C LEU A 155 -0.23 5.77 0.54
N LEU A 156 -0.23 4.81 1.47
CA LEU A 156 -0.03 5.10 2.90
C LEU A 156 1.26 5.86 3.15
N ALA A 157 2.37 5.45 2.52
CA ALA A 157 3.65 6.15 2.64
C ALA A 157 3.57 7.60 2.15
N ALA A 158 2.90 7.84 1.03
CA ALA A 158 2.69 9.19 0.50
C ALA A 158 1.86 10.05 1.47
N LEU A 159 0.76 9.51 2.01
CA LEU A 159 -0.08 10.22 2.99
C LEU A 159 0.68 10.55 4.28
N VAL A 160 1.47 9.60 4.79
CA VAL A 160 2.34 9.83 5.96
C VAL A 160 3.39 10.90 5.66
N TYR A 161 3.98 10.86 4.48
CA TYR A 161 4.95 11.87 4.06
C TYR A 161 4.28 13.26 3.94
N PHE A 162 3.10 13.37 3.34
CA PHE A 162 2.33 14.63 3.27
C PHE A 162 2.02 15.18 4.66
N ALA A 163 1.62 14.33 5.60
CA ALA A 163 1.28 14.75 6.96
C ALA A 163 2.50 15.17 7.80
N ALA A 164 3.70 14.68 7.47
CA ALA A 164 4.90 14.87 8.27
C ALA A 164 5.88 15.91 7.71
N GLN A 165 5.83 16.23 6.40
CA GLN A 165 6.74 17.19 5.78
C GLN A 165 6.32 18.63 6.04
N ASP A 166 7.31 19.55 6.05
CA ASP A 166 7.05 20.99 6.03
C ASP A 166 6.64 21.40 4.60
N ALA A 167 5.48 22.02 4.49
CA ALA A 167 4.92 22.44 3.20
C ALA A 167 5.43 23.83 2.71
N THR A 168 6.32 24.49 3.46
CA THR A 168 6.81 25.84 3.10
C THR A 168 7.56 25.89 1.78
N ASP A 169 8.27 24.82 1.41
CA ASP A 169 9.02 24.71 0.14
C ASP A 169 8.25 23.92 -0.94
N GLY A 170 6.95 23.67 -0.73
CA GLY A 170 6.12 22.83 -1.58
C GLY A 170 6.08 21.38 -1.11
N LEU A 171 5.03 20.68 -1.52
CA LEU A 171 4.85 19.27 -1.17
C LEU A 171 5.61 18.35 -2.13
N CYS A 172 6.20 17.28 -1.60
CA CYS A 172 6.83 16.23 -2.37
C CYS A 172 6.14 14.89 -2.12
N THR A 173 6.21 14.01 -3.11
CA THR A 173 5.76 12.61 -3.01
C THR A 173 6.87 11.67 -3.48
N TYR A 174 6.68 10.36 -3.25
CA TYR A 174 7.62 9.34 -3.75
C TYR A 174 7.40 9.06 -5.22
N ASP A 175 8.51 8.91 -5.94
CA ASP A 175 8.52 8.32 -7.28
C ASP A 175 8.82 6.81 -7.15
N TRP A 176 7.80 5.99 -7.45
CA TRP A 176 7.91 4.54 -7.35
C TRP A 176 8.36 3.87 -8.66
N ASP A 177 8.72 4.65 -9.69
CA ASP A 177 9.35 4.12 -10.91
C ASP A 177 10.85 3.87 -10.67
N VAL A 178 11.13 2.77 -10.00
CA VAL A 178 12.46 2.37 -9.54
C VAL A 178 12.82 0.96 -10.00
N ASP A 179 14.11 0.62 -10.02
CA ASP A 179 14.56 -0.75 -10.28
C ASP A 179 13.94 -1.74 -9.29
N LYS A 180 13.05 -2.58 -9.80
CA LYS A 180 12.27 -3.55 -9.01
C LYS A 180 13.14 -4.54 -8.25
N ARG A 181 14.26 -4.97 -8.83
CA ARG A 181 15.14 -5.96 -8.18
C ARG A 181 15.82 -5.32 -6.97
N ARG A 182 16.38 -4.14 -7.15
CA ARG A 182 17.04 -3.40 -6.07
C ARG A 182 16.06 -3.01 -4.97
N TYR A 183 14.86 -2.60 -5.32
CA TYR A 183 13.78 -2.31 -4.36
C TYR A 183 13.46 -3.53 -3.48
N ILE A 184 13.29 -4.72 -4.08
CA ILE A 184 13.02 -5.96 -3.34
C ILE A 184 14.20 -6.32 -2.42
N ASP A 185 15.44 -6.15 -2.87
CA ASP A 185 16.63 -6.42 -2.04
C ASP A 185 16.71 -5.48 -0.83
N LEU A 186 16.30 -4.22 -0.99
CA LEU A 186 16.23 -3.24 0.10
C LEU A 186 15.10 -3.54 1.08
N LEU A 187 13.94 -4.00 0.63
CA LEU A 187 12.87 -4.48 1.50
C LEU A 187 13.32 -5.69 2.34
N ARG A 188 14.04 -6.64 1.72
CA ARG A 188 14.63 -7.78 2.44
C ARG A 188 15.72 -7.35 3.44
N ALA A 189 16.46 -6.29 3.14
CA ALA A 189 17.41 -5.72 4.07
C ALA A 189 16.70 -5.06 5.27
N TYR A 190 15.64 -4.29 5.01
CA TYR A 190 14.78 -3.73 6.04
C TYR A 190 14.19 -4.81 6.96
N ASP A 191 13.73 -5.93 6.41
CA ASP A 191 13.19 -7.03 7.22
C ASP A 191 14.18 -7.52 8.31
N ARG A 192 15.48 -7.44 8.05
CA ARG A 192 16.53 -7.86 8.99
C ARG A 192 16.99 -6.75 9.94
N SER A 193 17.03 -5.50 9.48
CA SER A 193 17.65 -4.38 10.20
C SER A 193 16.66 -3.41 10.85
N ARG A 194 15.43 -3.35 10.33
CA ARG A 194 14.44 -2.31 10.64
C ARG A 194 14.94 -0.88 10.39
N ASP A 195 15.94 -0.73 9.51
CA ASP A 195 16.49 0.56 9.11
C ASP A 195 15.87 1.01 7.78
N PRO A 196 15.05 2.10 7.74
CA PRO A 196 14.43 2.61 6.53
C PRO A 196 15.39 3.44 5.66
N VAL A 197 16.50 3.92 6.21
CA VAL A 197 17.38 4.91 5.55
C VAL A 197 17.87 4.44 4.18
N PRO A 198 18.36 3.20 3.99
CA PRO A 198 18.82 2.75 2.68
C PRO A 198 17.69 2.71 1.62
N LEU A 199 16.48 2.33 2.02
CA LEU A 199 15.32 2.31 1.12
C LEU A 199 14.83 3.73 0.82
N ALA A 200 14.80 4.60 1.82
CA ALA A 200 14.44 6.00 1.64
C ALA A 200 15.43 6.75 0.72
N ALA A 201 16.72 6.47 0.83
CA ALA A 201 17.72 7.04 -0.07
C ALA A 201 17.56 6.54 -1.52
N PHE A 202 17.05 5.33 -1.71
CA PHE A 202 16.88 4.70 -3.03
C PHE A 202 15.60 5.16 -3.75
N VAL A 203 14.47 5.30 -3.06
CA VAL A 203 13.21 5.75 -3.67
C VAL A 203 13.25 7.27 -3.85
N PRO A 204 13.26 7.81 -5.09
CA PRO A 204 13.30 9.24 -5.30
C PRO A 204 12.05 9.95 -4.78
N VAL A 205 12.15 11.26 -4.59
CA VAL A 205 10.99 12.12 -4.34
C VAL A 205 10.89 13.16 -5.43
N MET A 206 9.65 13.59 -5.75
CA MET A 206 9.37 14.60 -6.75
C MET A 206 8.33 15.59 -6.21
N PRO A 207 8.34 16.86 -6.67
CA PRO A 207 7.32 17.83 -6.31
C PRO A 207 5.93 17.35 -6.74
N VAL A 208 4.92 17.63 -5.92
CA VAL A 208 3.52 17.48 -6.30
C VAL A 208 3.15 18.69 -7.12
N GLY A 209 2.75 18.45 -8.39
CA GLY A 209 2.39 19.50 -9.35
C GLY A 209 1.00 20.08 -9.11
#